data_f63dc51d74c9ac917fd2932d41059cff
#
_entry.id   f63dc51d74c9ac917fd2932d41059cff
#
_cell.length_a   1.000
_cell.length_b   1.000
_cell.length_c   1.000
_cell.angle_alpha   90.00
_cell.angle_beta   90.00
_cell.angle_gamma   90.00
#
_symmetry.space_group_name_H-M   'P 1'
#
loop_
_entity.id
_entity.type
_entity.pdbx_description
1 polymer ?
#
loop_
_entity_poly.entity_id
_entity_poly.type
_entity_poly.pdbx_seq_one_letter_code
_entity_poly.pdbx_strand_id
1 'polypeptide(L)'
;LLWKNRDTDYLRNHVAYIKGEKYNFIADVNSANFPALKEAWMGTNSVGFALMNTQSYNLVEVKDGEERGAANGRIIYRALEVCATVEDFCHFLDTITKPSLIEANFGVIDAKGGAAMFEVDYYKYTMYDANDPKDAPYGYIARTNFSFAGEVNRGAGYVRYMEADRVLMRASAMGGITP
;
A
#
# COMPACT_ATOMS: atom_id res chain seq x y z
N LEU A 1 6.20 -12.40 1.23
CA LEU A 1 6.19 -11.87 -0.14
C LEU A 1 5.21 -10.71 -0.26
N LEU A 2 5.65 -9.59 -0.84
CA LEU A 2 4.82 -8.45 -1.19
C LEU A 2 4.72 -8.36 -2.71
N TRP A 3 3.50 -8.33 -3.26
CA TRP A 3 3.26 -8.32 -4.70
C TRP A 3 2.15 -7.34 -5.08
N LYS A 4 2.32 -6.66 -6.21
CA LYS A 4 1.37 -5.67 -6.73
C LYS A 4 1.23 -5.81 -8.25
N ASN A 5 0.00 -5.75 -8.75
CA ASN A 5 -0.28 -5.38 -10.12
C ASN A 5 -0.57 -3.87 -10.17
N ARG A 6 0.24 -3.11 -10.90
CA ARG A 6 0.06 -1.67 -11.05
C ARG A 6 -0.78 -1.36 -12.28
N ASP A 7 -1.91 -0.73 -12.07
CA ASP A 7 -2.80 -0.19 -13.10
C ASP A 7 -2.73 1.34 -13.04
N THR A 8 -2.34 1.99 -14.14
CA THR A 8 -2.11 3.44 -14.18
C THR A 8 -2.12 3.97 -15.61
N ASP A 9 -2.57 5.21 -15.79
CA ASP A 9 -2.48 5.95 -17.05
C ASP A 9 -1.05 6.40 -17.39
N TYR A 10 -0.14 6.38 -16.41
CA TYR A 10 1.28 6.71 -16.59
C TYR A 10 2.03 5.49 -17.11
N LEU A 11 2.11 5.34 -18.45
CA LEU A 11 2.72 4.17 -19.09
C LEU A 11 4.26 4.14 -18.99
N ARG A 12 4.90 5.30 -18.75
CA ARG A 12 6.36 5.40 -18.62
C ARG A 12 6.75 5.38 -17.15
N ASN A 13 7.23 4.24 -16.69
CA ASN A 13 7.71 4.00 -15.35
C ASN A 13 9.12 3.44 -15.39
N HIS A 14 9.88 3.65 -14.32
CA HIS A 14 11.17 3.00 -14.14
C HIS A 14 11.46 2.81 -12.65
N VAL A 15 12.36 1.89 -12.36
CA VAL A 15 12.91 1.72 -11.01
C VAL A 15 14.07 2.71 -10.85
N ALA A 16 13.93 3.62 -9.88
CA ALA A 16 14.96 4.60 -9.54
C ALA A 16 15.68 4.20 -8.25
N TYR A 17 17.00 4.39 -8.20
CA TYR A 17 17.75 4.39 -6.95
C TYR A 17 17.75 5.81 -6.38
N ILE A 18 17.38 5.94 -5.12
CA ILE A 18 17.20 7.21 -4.43
C ILE A 18 18.04 7.23 -3.14
N LYS A 19 18.83 8.27 -3.00
CA LYS A 19 19.50 8.58 -1.74
C LYS A 19 18.50 9.29 -0.84
N GLY A 20 17.98 8.56 0.14
CA GLY A 20 17.02 9.08 1.11
C GLY A 20 17.70 9.77 2.28
N GLU A 21 16.90 10.40 3.12
CA GLU A 21 17.37 11.14 4.31
C GLU A 21 18.04 10.20 5.33
N LYS A 22 17.40 9.09 5.67
CA LYS A 22 17.89 8.10 6.62
C LYS A 22 18.31 6.80 5.94
N TYR A 23 17.50 6.33 4.99
CA TYR A 23 17.72 5.09 4.25
C TYR A 23 17.71 5.33 2.76
N ASN A 24 18.68 4.76 2.04
CA ASN A 24 18.62 4.69 0.59
C ASN A 24 17.56 3.67 0.17
N PHE A 25 16.95 3.85 -0.98
CA PHE A 25 15.91 2.94 -1.45
C PHE A 25 15.85 2.85 -2.98
N ILE A 26 15.22 1.79 -3.46
CA ILE A 26 14.79 1.66 -4.85
C ILE A 26 13.27 1.70 -4.90
N ALA A 27 12.72 2.41 -5.88
CA ALA A 27 11.27 2.53 -6.02
C ALA A 27 10.83 2.64 -7.48
N ASP A 28 9.63 2.16 -7.76
CA ASP A 28 8.93 2.43 -9.01
C ASP A 28 8.39 3.86 -9.00
N VAL A 29 8.77 4.65 -10.00
CA VAL A 29 8.43 6.06 -10.14
C VAL A 29 7.88 6.38 -11.53
N ASN A 30 7.06 7.42 -11.64
CA ASN A 30 6.61 7.94 -12.93
C ASN A 30 7.76 8.73 -13.59
N SER A 31 8.23 8.30 -14.75
CA SER A 31 9.39 8.90 -15.43
C SER A 31 9.20 10.37 -15.79
N ALA A 32 7.96 10.79 -16.07
CA ALA A 32 7.66 12.18 -16.39
C ALA A 32 7.76 13.13 -15.18
N ASN A 33 7.55 12.62 -13.98
CA ASN A 33 7.45 13.43 -12.76
C ASN A 33 8.73 13.37 -11.92
N PHE A 34 9.48 12.28 -12.03
CA PHE A 34 10.70 12.07 -11.26
C PHE A 34 11.91 12.78 -11.92
N PRO A 35 12.82 13.44 -11.16
CA PRO A 35 12.84 13.56 -9.69
C PRO A 35 12.10 14.79 -9.13
N ALA A 36 11.41 15.57 -9.96
CA ALA A 36 10.76 16.82 -9.54
C ALA A 36 9.68 16.58 -8.47
N LEU A 37 8.88 15.52 -8.64
CA LEU A 37 7.95 15.06 -7.61
C LEU A 37 8.57 13.90 -6.85
N LYS A 38 8.58 14.03 -5.51
CA LYS A 38 9.00 12.98 -4.59
C LYS A 38 7.85 12.01 -4.35
N GLU A 39 7.57 11.18 -5.36
CA GLU A 39 6.49 10.19 -5.37
C GLU A 39 7.01 8.83 -5.78
N ALA A 40 6.56 7.79 -5.09
CA ALA A 40 6.85 6.39 -5.38
C ALA A 40 5.56 5.56 -5.28
N TRP A 41 5.50 4.44 -5.98
CA TRP A 41 4.30 3.60 -6.05
C TRP A 41 4.51 2.21 -5.46
N MET A 42 5.74 1.80 -5.33
CA MET A 42 6.24 0.68 -4.54
C MET A 42 7.75 0.78 -4.43
N GLY A 43 8.33 0.16 -3.41
CA GLY A 43 9.79 0.15 -3.26
C GLY A 43 10.26 -0.62 -2.04
N THR A 44 11.57 -0.70 -1.93
CA THR A 44 12.25 -1.27 -0.75
C THR A 44 13.49 -0.44 -0.42
N ASN A 45 13.76 -0.28 0.87
CA ASN A 45 14.92 0.47 1.33
C ASN A 45 16.08 -0.44 1.77
N SER A 46 17.21 0.19 2.08
CA SER A 46 18.47 -0.48 2.41
C SER A 46 18.46 -1.29 3.72
N VAL A 47 17.42 -1.16 4.53
CA VAL A 47 17.25 -1.94 5.78
C VAL A 47 16.15 -2.98 5.67
N GLY A 48 15.61 -3.23 4.46
CA GLY A 48 14.65 -4.30 4.19
C GLY A 48 13.19 -3.96 4.50
N PHE A 49 12.85 -2.70 4.68
CA PHE A 49 11.46 -2.24 4.72
C PHE A 49 10.95 -2.07 3.28
N ALA A 50 9.82 -2.71 2.96
CA ALA A 50 9.19 -2.61 1.65
C ALA A 50 7.73 -2.20 1.77
N LEU A 51 7.27 -1.36 0.83
CA LEU A 51 5.97 -0.73 0.86
C LEU A 51 5.40 -0.64 -0.56
N MET A 52 4.10 -0.89 -0.69
CA MET A 52 3.31 -0.66 -1.89
C MET A 52 1.91 -0.14 -1.54
N ASN A 53 1.17 0.37 -2.52
CA ASN A 53 -0.22 0.77 -2.32
C ASN A 53 -1.17 0.27 -3.39
N THR A 54 -2.47 0.32 -3.07
CA THR A 54 -3.56 0.48 -4.04
C THR A 54 -4.40 1.70 -3.65
N GLN A 55 -4.88 2.47 -4.62
CA GLN A 55 -5.91 3.49 -4.36
C GLN A 55 -7.16 2.79 -3.82
N SER A 56 -7.76 3.32 -2.76
CA SER A 56 -9.11 2.92 -2.33
C SER A 56 -10.15 3.88 -2.91
N TYR A 57 -11.39 3.41 -3.09
CA TYR A 57 -12.49 4.24 -3.59
C TYR A 57 -13.69 4.26 -2.64
N ASN A 58 -13.56 3.66 -1.46
CA ASN A 58 -14.66 3.50 -0.51
C ASN A 58 -14.31 3.86 0.95
N LEU A 59 -13.15 4.46 1.18
CA LEU A 59 -12.74 4.91 2.53
C LEU A 59 -13.17 6.34 2.84
N VAL A 60 -13.30 7.18 1.80
CA VAL A 60 -13.68 8.58 1.93
C VAL A 60 -14.86 8.88 1.01
N GLU A 61 -15.91 9.48 1.57
CA GLU A 61 -16.98 10.06 0.78
C GLU A 61 -16.48 11.35 0.13
N VAL A 62 -16.43 11.36 -1.20
CA VAL A 62 -16.05 12.53 -2.00
C VAL A 62 -17.32 13.10 -2.60
N LYS A 63 -17.60 14.38 -2.33
CA LYS A 63 -18.77 15.06 -2.86
C LYS A 63 -18.57 15.42 -4.34
N ASP A 64 -19.66 15.57 -5.06
CA ASP A 64 -19.63 15.96 -6.45
C ASP A 64 -18.83 17.28 -6.64
N GLY A 65 -17.85 17.23 -7.53
CA GLY A 65 -16.95 18.35 -7.81
C GLY A 65 -15.72 18.47 -6.91
N GLU A 66 -15.56 17.61 -5.91
CA GLU A 66 -14.34 17.53 -5.11
C GLU A 66 -13.36 16.53 -5.73
N GLU A 67 -12.07 16.85 -5.69
CA GLU A 67 -11.02 15.91 -6.09
C GLU A 67 -10.64 15.00 -4.91
N ARG A 68 -10.39 13.72 -5.19
CA ARG A 68 -9.80 12.80 -4.22
C ARG A 68 -8.38 13.24 -3.87
N GLY A 69 -8.01 13.07 -2.61
CA GLY A 69 -6.66 13.36 -2.16
C GLY A 69 -5.62 12.52 -2.90
N ALA A 70 -4.48 13.14 -3.24
CA ALA A 70 -3.42 12.57 -4.06
C ALA A 70 -2.08 12.44 -3.30
N ALA A 71 -2.12 12.23 -1.97
CA ALA A 71 -0.89 12.17 -1.17
C ALA A 71 -0.19 10.80 -1.19
N ASN A 72 -0.83 9.75 -1.73
CA ASN A 72 -0.39 8.35 -1.61
C ASN A 72 1.07 8.12 -2.06
N GLY A 73 1.47 8.66 -3.21
CA GLY A 73 2.84 8.49 -3.73
C GLY A 73 3.90 9.18 -2.87
N ARG A 74 3.58 10.35 -2.30
CA ARG A 74 4.47 11.09 -1.39
C ARG A 74 4.67 10.35 -0.07
N ILE A 75 3.63 9.72 0.43
CA ILE A 75 3.69 8.91 1.65
C ILE A 75 4.62 7.71 1.46
N ILE A 76 4.51 7.00 0.34
CA ILE A 76 5.40 5.87 0.03
C ILE A 76 6.85 6.34 -0.04
N TYR A 77 7.11 7.41 -0.79
CA TYR A 77 8.45 7.97 -0.91
C TYR A 77 9.03 8.29 0.47
N ARG A 78 8.29 9.04 1.30
CA ARG A 78 8.75 9.46 2.63
C ARG A 78 8.91 8.29 3.59
N ALA A 79 7.99 7.32 3.59
CA ALA A 79 8.11 6.14 4.43
C ALA A 79 9.35 5.30 4.08
N LEU A 80 9.68 5.14 2.79
CA LEU A 80 10.89 4.44 2.36
C LEU A 80 12.18 5.15 2.82
N GLU A 81 12.13 6.49 2.97
CA GLU A 81 13.27 7.24 3.50
C GLU A 81 13.54 7.01 4.99
N VAL A 82 12.50 6.73 5.81
CA VAL A 82 12.61 6.85 7.27
C VAL A 82 12.21 5.62 8.08
N CYS A 83 11.35 4.73 7.54
CA CYS A 83 10.87 3.55 8.26
C CYS A 83 11.78 2.34 8.04
N ALA A 84 11.94 1.51 9.07
CA ALA A 84 12.64 0.23 9.01
C ALA A 84 11.73 -0.96 9.32
N THR A 85 10.59 -0.74 9.97
CA THR A 85 9.67 -1.77 10.45
C THR A 85 8.22 -1.38 10.20
N VAL A 86 7.31 -2.36 10.31
CA VAL A 86 5.86 -2.12 10.32
C VAL A 86 5.48 -1.15 11.44
N GLU A 87 6.09 -1.27 12.63
CA GLU A 87 5.85 -0.37 13.75
C GLU A 87 6.31 1.07 13.45
N ASP A 88 7.47 1.26 12.78
CA ASP A 88 7.90 2.59 12.33
C ASP A 88 6.87 3.21 11.39
N PHE A 89 6.23 2.42 10.54
CA PHE A 89 5.19 2.90 9.64
C PHE A 89 3.91 3.31 10.39
N CYS A 90 3.51 2.60 11.45
CA CYS A 90 2.43 3.04 12.34
C CYS A 90 2.75 4.42 12.93
N HIS A 91 3.91 4.55 13.58
CA HIS A 91 4.35 5.82 14.15
C HIS A 91 4.43 6.94 13.11
N PHE A 92 4.92 6.63 11.90
CA PHE A 92 4.96 7.58 10.80
C PHE A 92 3.55 8.08 10.41
N LEU A 93 2.57 7.19 10.26
CA LEU A 93 1.18 7.55 9.96
C LEU A 93 0.55 8.41 11.07
N ASP A 94 0.91 8.16 12.34
CA ASP A 94 0.43 8.93 13.49
C ASP A 94 0.96 10.38 13.49
N THR A 95 2.15 10.61 12.91
CA THR A 95 2.75 11.96 12.82
C THR A 95 2.19 12.82 11.68
N ILE A 96 1.45 12.23 10.74
CA ILE A 96 0.91 12.96 9.59
C ILE A 96 -0.22 13.89 10.02
N THR A 97 -0.10 15.17 9.64
CA THR A 97 -1.15 16.18 9.88
C THR A 97 -2.48 15.76 9.25
N LYS A 98 -3.57 15.89 9.97
CA LYS A 98 -4.92 15.56 9.52
C LYS A 98 -5.70 16.82 9.10
N PRO A 99 -6.51 16.75 8.01
CA PRO A 99 -6.69 15.61 7.12
C PRO A 99 -5.45 15.33 6.27
N SER A 100 -5.11 14.03 6.14
CA SER A 100 -3.88 13.59 5.48
C SER A 100 -3.94 13.63 3.95
N LEU A 101 -5.12 13.69 3.39
CA LEU A 101 -5.42 13.52 1.96
C LEU A 101 -4.93 12.17 1.39
N ILE A 102 -4.83 11.15 2.25
CA ILE A 102 -4.51 9.78 1.87
C ILE A 102 -5.81 9.00 1.76
N GLU A 103 -5.97 8.25 0.69
CA GLU A 103 -7.02 7.26 0.55
C GLU A 103 -6.45 6.05 -0.17
N ALA A 104 -5.95 5.09 0.61
CA ALA A 104 -5.25 3.94 0.04
C ALA A 104 -5.18 2.75 0.99
N ASN A 105 -4.98 1.57 0.40
CA ASN A 105 -4.45 0.41 1.09
C ASN A 105 -2.93 0.37 0.90
N PHE A 106 -2.17 0.20 1.97
CA PHE A 106 -0.73 0.02 1.94
C PHE A 106 -0.36 -1.38 2.42
N GLY A 107 0.35 -2.14 1.58
CA GLY A 107 1.00 -3.38 1.98
C GLY A 107 2.43 -3.10 2.42
N VAL A 108 2.82 -3.60 3.59
CA VAL A 108 4.11 -3.36 4.22
C VAL A 108 4.73 -4.67 4.67
N ILE A 109 6.01 -4.86 4.42
CA ILE A 109 6.83 -5.93 5.03
C ILE A 109 8.17 -5.36 5.49
N ASP A 110 8.80 -6.03 6.46
CA ASP A 110 10.11 -5.66 6.95
C ASP A 110 11.06 -6.84 7.13
N ALA A 111 12.35 -6.55 7.35
CA ALA A 111 13.40 -7.55 7.54
C ALA A 111 13.31 -8.32 8.87
N LYS A 112 12.45 -7.90 9.80
CA LYS A 112 12.24 -8.58 11.09
C LYS A 112 11.07 -9.57 11.03
N GLY A 113 10.43 -9.75 9.85
CA GLY A 113 9.29 -10.62 9.64
C GLY A 113 7.95 -9.93 9.82
N GLY A 114 7.91 -8.63 10.08
CA GLY A 114 6.68 -7.84 10.09
C GLY A 114 6.02 -7.84 8.72
N ALA A 115 4.70 -8.03 8.69
CA ALA A 115 3.91 -8.02 7.46
C ALA A 115 2.50 -7.53 7.79
N ALA A 116 2.05 -6.45 7.16
CA ALA A 116 0.74 -5.86 7.46
C ALA A 116 0.11 -5.19 6.24
N MET A 117 -1.21 -5.06 6.29
CA MET A 117 -2.01 -4.24 5.38
C MET A 117 -2.66 -3.12 6.16
N PHE A 118 -2.52 -1.91 5.66
CA PHE A 118 -3.11 -0.70 6.24
C PHE A 118 -4.17 -0.15 5.29
N GLU A 119 -5.37 0.10 5.79
CA GLU A 119 -6.41 0.83 5.09
C GLU A 119 -6.45 2.24 5.68
N VAL A 120 -6.03 3.23 4.91
CA VAL A 120 -5.79 4.60 5.40
C VAL A 120 -6.75 5.56 4.74
N ASP A 121 -7.51 6.29 5.57
CA ASP A 121 -8.34 7.42 5.16
C ASP A 121 -7.72 8.77 5.58
N TYR A 122 -8.42 9.87 5.38
CA TYR A 122 -7.93 11.21 5.69
C TYR A 122 -7.63 11.44 7.16
N TYR A 123 -8.21 10.65 8.08
CA TYR A 123 -8.16 10.91 9.52
C TYR A 123 -7.54 9.77 10.33
N LYS A 124 -7.70 8.52 9.88
CA LYS A 124 -7.32 7.31 10.61
C LYS A 124 -6.81 6.22 9.68
N TYR A 125 -6.33 5.15 10.27
CA TYR A 125 -6.05 3.90 9.56
C TYR A 125 -6.55 2.69 10.36
N THR A 126 -6.79 1.60 9.64
CA THR A 126 -7.01 0.27 10.19
C THR A 126 -5.86 -0.62 9.74
N MET A 127 -5.22 -1.33 10.66
CA MET A 127 -4.15 -2.27 10.36
C MET A 127 -4.66 -3.71 10.48
N TYR A 128 -4.22 -4.54 9.56
CA TYR A 128 -4.42 -6.00 9.55
C TYR A 128 -3.04 -6.66 9.54
N ASP A 129 -2.74 -7.47 10.56
CA ASP A 129 -1.47 -8.18 10.67
C ASP A 129 -1.51 -9.48 9.86
N ALA A 130 -0.66 -9.60 8.84
CA ALA A 130 -0.60 -10.80 8.02
C ALA A 130 0.00 -12.02 8.75
N ASN A 131 0.58 -11.83 9.93
CA ASN A 131 1.06 -12.90 10.82
C ASN A 131 -0.01 -13.33 11.84
N ASP A 132 -1.11 -12.58 11.99
CA ASP A 132 -2.24 -12.98 12.84
C ASP A 132 -3.25 -13.83 12.02
N PRO A 133 -3.51 -15.10 12.41
CA PRO A 133 -4.53 -15.93 11.74
C PRO A 133 -5.94 -15.34 11.76
N LYS A 134 -6.25 -14.37 12.61
CA LYS A 134 -7.55 -13.68 12.60
C LYS A 134 -7.68 -12.75 11.40
N ASP A 135 -6.59 -12.07 11.02
CA ASP A 135 -6.55 -11.14 9.91
C ASP A 135 -6.19 -11.85 8.59
N ALA A 136 -5.39 -12.91 8.66
CA ALA A 136 -4.89 -13.68 7.52
C ALA A 136 -5.13 -15.20 7.70
N PRO A 137 -6.39 -15.67 7.75
CA PRO A 137 -6.71 -17.09 8.06
C PRO A 137 -6.17 -18.08 7.03
N TYR A 138 -5.83 -17.62 5.84
CA TYR A 138 -5.26 -18.45 4.76
C TYR A 138 -3.79 -18.15 4.47
N GLY A 139 -3.11 -17.39 5.35
CA GLY A 139 -1.69 -17.04 5.21
C GLY A 139 -1.42 -15.93 4.18
N TYR A 140 -2.43 -15.16 3.79
CA TYR A 140 -2.30 -13.99 2.92
C TYR A 140 -3.31 -12.90 3.25
N ILE A 141 -2.98 -11.66 2.88
CA ILE A 141 -3.94 -10.54 2.81
C ILE A 141 -3.93 -10.00 1.38
N ALA A 142 -5.09 -9.84 0.78
CA ALA A 142 -5.28 -9.24 -0.53
C ALA A 142 -6.10 -7.94 -0.40
N ARG A 143 -5.72 -6.94 -1.19
CA ARG A 143 -6.50 -5.71 -1.40
C ARG A 143 -6.46 -5.32 -2.87
N THR A 144 -7.51 -4.64 -3.27
CA THR A 144 -7.63 -4.00 -4.59
C THR A 144 -8.00 -2.54 -4.39
N ASN A 145 -8.74 -1.92 -5.31
CA ASN A 145 -9.30 -0.57 -5.08
C ASN A 145 -10.52 -0.59 -4.14
N PHE A 146 -10.53 -1.52 -3.19
CA PHE A 146 -11.57 -1.76 -2.20
C PHE A 146 -10.93 -2.02 -0.84
N SER A 147 -11.51 -1.42 0.21
CA SER A 147 -11.10 -1.55 1.60
C SER A 147 -12.24 -2.09 2.44
N PHE A 148 -11.95 -2.92 3.44
CA PHE A 148 -12.95 -3.51 4.33
C PHE A 148 -13.47 -2.52 5.38
N ALA A 149 -12.62 -1.57 5.80
CA ALA A 149 -12.99 -0.54 6.76
C ALA A 149 -13.86 0.58 6.18
N GLY A 150 -14.06 0.60 4.85
CA GLY A 150 -14.85 1.63 4.18
C GLY A 150 -16.30 1.24 3.94
N GLU A 151 -17.03 2.11 3.27
CA GLU A 151 -18.42 1.87 2.85
C GLU A 151 -18.53 0.63 1.97
N VAL A 152 -19.68 -0.07 2.05
CA VAL A 152 -19.95 -1.24 1.21
C VAL A 152 -20.01 -0.80 -0.25
N ASN A 153 -18.99 -1.14 -1.00
CA ASN A 153 -18.86 -0.83 -2.42
C ASN A 153 -18.74 -2.13 -3.23
N ARG A 154 -19.69 -2.37 -4.12
CA ARG A 154 -19.71 -3.53 -5.02
C ARG A 154 -19.22 -3.20 -6.43
N GLY A 155 -18.48 -2.13 -6.59
CA GLY A 155 -17.86 -1.73 -7.87
C GLY A 155 -16.74 -2.64 -8.31
N ALA A 156 -16.04 -2.24 -9.38
CA ALA A 156 -14.98 -3.03 -10.03
C ALA A 156 -13.84 -3.43 -9.06
N GLY A 157 -13.53 -2.61 -8.06
CA GLY A 157 -12.55 -2.95 -7.03
C GLY A 157 -12.96 -4.18 -6.23
N TYR A 158 -14.21 -4.23 -5.78
CA TYR A 158 -14.75 -5.39 -5.07
C TYR A 158 -14.76 -6.66 -5.93
N VAL A 159 -15.17 -6.57 -7.19
CA VAL A 159 -15.17 -7.72 -8.11
C VAL A 159 -13.77 -8.29 -8.28
N ARG A 160 -12.76 -7.42 -8.48
CA ARG A 160 -11.35 -7.86 -8.59
C ARG A 160 -10.83 -8.46 -7.29
N TYR A 161 -11.26 -7.94 -6.14
CA TYR A 161 -10.94 -8.53 -4.84
C TYR A 161 -11.47 -9.97 -4.75
N MET A 162 -12.74 -10.20 -5.04
CA MET A 162 -13.36 -11.53 -4.98
C MET A 162 -12.62 -12.55 -5.87
N GLU A 163 -12.22 -12.16 -7.08
CA GLU A 163 -11.47 -13.04 -7.96
C GLU A 163 -10.04 -13.31 -7.47
N ALA A 164 -9.34 -12.29 -6.98
CA ALA A 164 -8.01 -12.46 -6.40
C ALA A 164 -8.06 -13.39 -5.17
N ASP A 165 -9.02 -13.18 -4.27
CA ASP A 165 -9.21 -14.00 -3.09
C ASP A 165 -9.52 -15.46 -3.44
N ARG A 166 -10.38 -15.70 -4.43
CA ARG A 166 -10.69 -17.05 -4.93
C ARG A 166 -9.45 -17.79 -5.45
N VAL A 167 -8.58 -17.09 -6.19
CA VAL A 167 -7.34 -17.67 -6.72
C VAL A 167 -6.34 -17.95 -5.61
N LEU A 168 -6.14 -16.99 -4.70
CA LEU A 168 -5.19 -17.11 -3.59
C LEU A 168 -5.62 -18.18 -2.58
N MET A 169 -6.91 -18.29 -2.28
CA MET A 169 -7.45 -19.35 -1.42
C MET A 169 -7.19 -20.75 -2.00
N ARG A 170 -7.35 -20.93 -3.32
CA ARG A 170 -7.02 -22.19 -4.00
C ARG A 170 -5.53 -22.50 -3.91
N ALA A 171 -4.68 -21.50 -4.16
CA ALA A 171 -3.23 -21.66 -4.08
C ALA A 171 -2.79 -22.04 -2.65
N SER A 172 -3.33 -21.36 -1.64
CA SER A 172 -3.08 -21.68 -0.23
C SER A 172 -3.48 -23.12 0.12
N ALA A 173 -4.66 -23.58 -0.32
CA ALA A 173 -5.16 -24.94 -0.10
C ALA A 173 -4.32 -26.02 -0.81
N MET A 174 -3.58 -25.68 -1.86
CA MET A 174 -2.74 -26.61 -2.64
C MET A 174 -1.28 -26.69 -2.13
N GLY A 175 -0.94 -26.09 -1.01
CA GLY A 175 0.41 -26.17 -0.43
C GLY A 175 1.12 -24.83 -0.27
N GLY A 176 0.39 -23.77 -0.44
CA GLY A 176 0.86 -22.40 -0.19
C GLY A 176 1.26 -21.61 -1.43
N ILE A 177 1.36 -20.32 -1.22
CA ILE A 177 1.87 -19.36 -2.21
C ILE A 177 3.37 -19.27 -1.99
N THR A 178 4.13 -19.94 -2.84
CA THR A 178 5.60 -19.81 -2.83
C THR A 178 6.05 -18.71 -3.77
N PRO A 179 7.19 -18.04 -3.47
CA PRO A 179 7.81 -17.07 -4.37
C PRO A 179 8.19 -17.67 -5.72
#